data_7f80b7747e52fff1e90e40f2899c0f56
#
_entry.id   7f80b7747e52fff1e90e40f2899c0f56
#
_cell.length_a   1.000
_cell.length_b   1.000
_cell.length_c   1.000
_cell.angle_alpha   90.00
_cell.angle_beta   90.00
_cell.angle_gamma   90.00
#
_symmetry.space_group_name_H-M   'P 1'
#
loop_
_entity.id
_entity.type
_entity.pdbx_description
1 polymer ?
#
loop_
_entity_poly.entity_id
_entity_poly.type
_entity_poly.pdbx_seq_one_letter_code
_entity_poly.pdbx_strand_id
1 'polypeptide(L)'
;MTDENRFDRPWGSFFILDDQEHTKVKRLYVKPGQRLSYQSHVYRDEHWVVVRGVAQVTLDDVTKDYQYGEHVFIKRGTKHRLACPGQEPVEIIEVQTGDAFPEEDITRYEDDYNRAGRSD
;
A
#
# COMPACT_ATOMS: atom_id res chain seq x y z
N MET A 1 -14.05 13.29 -2.10
CA MET A 1 -13.66 12.45 -3.25
C MET A 1 -14.86 11.76 -3.82
N THR A 2 -14.89 11.55 -5.13
CA THR A 2 -15.99 10.85 -5.79
C THR A 2 -15.75 9.35 -5.73
N ASP A 3 -16.81 8.56 -5.83
CA ASP A 3 -16.72 7.10 -5.82
C ASP A 3 -16.07 6.53 -7.08
N GLU A 4 -15.96 7.32 -8.14
CA GLU A 4 -15.37 6.89 -9.43
C GLU A 4 -13.92 6.45 -9.29
N ASN A 5 -13.17 7.05 -8.35
CA ASN A 5 -11.76 6.77 -8.13
C ASN A 5 -11.52 5.85 -6.95
N ARG A 6 -12.58 5.34 -6.36
CA ARG A 6 -12.51 4.49 -5.16
C ARG A 6 -12.56 3.02 -5.53
N PHE A 7 -11.67 2.26 -4.91
CA PHE A 7 -11.58 0.80 -5.09
C PHE A 7 -11.62 0.14 -3.73
N ASP A 8 -12.67 -0.66 -3.48
CA ASP A 8 -12.81 -1.40 -2.22
C ASP A 8 -11.98 -2.67 -2.24
N ARG A 9 -11.37 -2.97 -1.10
CA ARG A 9 -10.53 -4.16 -0.89
C ARG A 9 -10.88 -4.78 0.46
N PRO A 10 -10.54 -6.06 0.70
CA PRO A 10 -10.86 -6.69 1.98
C PRO A 10 -10.31 -5.94 3.19
N TRP A 11 -9.16 -5.30 3.05
CA TRP A 11 -8.49 -4.58 4.13
C TRP A 11 -8.96 -3.13 4.29
N GLY A 12 -9.71 -2.59 3.35
CA GLY A 12 -10.15 -1.19 3.36
C GLY A 12 -10.47 -0.69 1.97
N SER A 13 -9.82 0.39 1.57
CA SER A 13 -10.04 0.96 0.24
C SER A 13 -8.85 1.80 -0.20
N PHE A 14 -8.79 2.08 -1.50
CA PHE A 14 -7.87 3.08 -1.99
C PHE A 14 -8.56 3.96 -3.03
N PHE A 15 -8.00 5.15 -3.21
CA PHE A 15 -8.44 6.12 -4.21
C PHE A 15 -7.27 6.43 -5.12
N ILE A 16 -7.51 6.49 -6.44
CA ILE A 16 -6.52 6.95 -7.40
C ILE A 16 -6.65 8.47 -7.47
N LEU A 17 -5.60 9.19 -7.07
CA LEU A 17 -5.58 10.65 -7.03
C LEU A 17 -4.94 11.25 -8.27
N ASP A 18 -3.97 10.56 -8.85
CA ASP A 18 -3.28 10.99 -10.06
C ASP A 18 -2.75 9.76 -10.79
N ASP A 19 -2.82 9.75 -12.11
CA ASP A 19 -2.41 8.60 -12.92
C ASP A 19 -1.76 9.12 -14.20
N GLN A 20 -0.42 9.12 -14.21
CA GLN A 20 0.40 9.64 -15.29
C GLN A 20 1.30 8.53 -15.84
N GLU A 21 2.10 8.86 -16.85
CA GLU A 21 2.97 7.88 -17.50
C GLU A 21 4.02 7.30 -16.53
N HIS A 22 4.63 8.15 -15.69
CA HIS A 22 5.72 7.75 -14.81
C HIS A 22 5.39 7.88 -13.33
N THR A 23 4.15 8.24 -13.00
CA THR A 23 3.74 8.48 -11.61
C THR A 23 2.29 8.07 -11.43
N LYS A 24 2.02 7.39 -10.33
CA LYS A 24 0.66 7.10 -9.90
C LYS A 24 0.55 7.42 -8.42
N VAL A 25 -0.49 8.16 -8.05
CA VAL A 25 -0.69 8.57 -6.66
C VAL A 25 -1.99 7.99 -6.15
N LYS A 26 -1.93 7.38 -4.97
CA LYS A 26 -3.09 6.78 -4.32
C LYS A 26 -3.20 7.25 -2.88
N ARG A 27 -4.43 7.31 -2.38
CA ARG A 27 -4.70 7.38 -0.93
C ARG A 27 -5.19 6.01 -0.50
N LEU A 28 -4.51 5.41 0.46
CA LEU A 28 -4.92 4.13 1.03
C LEU A 28 -5.55 4.33 2.39
N TYR A 29 -6.65 3.64 2.62
CA TYR A 29 -7.36 3.60 3.90
C TYR A 29 -7.39 2.15 4.37
N VAL A 30 -6.76 1.88 5.53
CA VAL A 30 -6.70 0.54 6.10
C VAL A 30 -7.54 0.50 7.37
N LYS A 31 -8.52 -0.40 7.39
CA LYS A 31 -9.44 -0.55 8.52
C LYS A 31 -8.68 -1.07 9.76
N PRO A 32 -9.14 -0.69 10.96
CA PRO A 32 -8.54 -1.21 12.19
C PRO A 32 -8.45 -2.73 12.19
N GLY A 33 -7.28 -3.23 12.57
CA GLY A 33 -7.03 -4.68 12.67
C GLY A 33 -6.77 -5.36 11.33
N GLN A 34 -6.77 -4.65 10.22
CA GLN A 34 -6.56 -5.23 8.90
C GLN A 34 -5.16 -4.91 8.38
N ARG A 35 -4.75 -5.66 7.36
CA ARG A 35 -3.45 -5.44 6.71
C ARG A 35 -3.50 -5.88 5.27
N LEU A 36 -2.66 -5.27 4.44
CA LEU A 36 -2.48 -5.67 3.06
C LEU A 36 -1.67 -6.98 3.00
N SER A 37 -1.59 -7.58 1.82
CA SER A 37 -0.72 -8.73 1.61
C SER A 37 0.75 -8.34 1.80
N TYR A 38 1.59 -9.33 2.11
CA TYR A 38 3.04 -9.19 2.05
C TYR A 38 3.43 -9.38 0.59
N GLN A 39 3.97 -8.34 -0.04
CA GLN A 39 4.03 -8.26 -1.50
C GLN A 39 5.28 -7.54 -1.99
N SER A 40 5.58 -7.72 -3.28
CA SER A 40 6.63 -6.94 -3.96
C SER A 40 6.19 -6.58 -5.38
N HIS A 41 6.87 -5.59 -5.96
CA HIS A 41 6.62 -5.11 -7.33
C HIS A 41 7.93 -5.03 -8.11
N VAL A 42 7.86 -5.28 -9.41
CA VAL A 42 9.04 -5.29 -10.29
C VAL A 42 9.26 -3.94 -10.98
N TYR A 43 8.17 -3.24 -11.33
CA TYR A 43 8.25 -2.08 -12.23
C TYR A 43 8.15 -0.73 -11.54
N ARG A 44 7.98 -0.68 -10.22
CA ARG A 44 7.77 0.59 -9.52
C ARG A 44 8.43 0.64 -8.16
N ASP A 45 8.82 1.85 -7.77
CA ASP A 45 9.16 2.20 -6.39
C ASP A 45 7.95 2.89 -5.77
N GLU A 46 7.90 2.95 -4.44
CA GLU A 46 6.80 3.59 -3.73
C GLU A 46 7.32 4.48 -2.61
N HIS A 47 6.67 5.62 -2.43
CA HIS A 47 6.86 6.48 -1.26
C HIS A 47 5.53 6.53 -0.51
N TRP A 48 5.55 6.28 0.77
CA TRP A 48 4.37 6.35 1.63
C TRP A 48 4.53 7.46 2.65
N VAL A 49 3.53 8.33 2.76
CA VAL A 49 3.45 9.35 3.80
C VAL A 49 2.26 9.03 4.67
N VAL A 50 2.48 8.89 5.99
CA VAL A 50 1.40 8.60 6.93
C VAL A 50 0.65 9.89 7.24
N VAL A 51 -0.66 9.91 6.97
CA VAL A 51 -1.50 11.09 7.20
C VAL A 51 -2.56 10.85 8.28
N ARG A 52 -2.72 9.61 8.75
CA ARG A 52 -3.63 9.29 9.84
C ARG A 52 -3.25 7.95 10.47
N GLY A 53 -3.33 7.87 11.80
CA GLY A 53 -3.10 6.64 12.54
C GLY A 53 -1.63 6.24 12.63
N VAL A 54 -1.39 5.02 13.08
CA VAL A 54 -0.05 4.44 13.17
C VAL A 54 0.05 3.34 12.13
N ALA A 55 0.91 3.54 11.14
CA ALA A 55 1.15 2.57 10.07
C ALA A 55 2.25 1.61 10.50
N GLN A 56 1.93 0.34 10.60
CA GLN A 56 2.92 -0.69 10.84
C GLN A 56 3.41 -1.20 9.49
N VAL A 57 4.68 -1.01 9.20
CA VAL A 57 5.27 -1.33 7.91
C VAL A 57 6.34 -2.39 8.07
N THR A 58 6.24 -3.45 7.28
CA THR A 58 7.25 -4.50 7.20
C THR A 58 7.99 -4.36 5.89
N LEU A 59 9.31 -4.27 5.95
CA LEU A 59 10.19 -4.22 4.77
C LEU A 59 11.24 -5.33 4.93
N ASP A 60 11.27 -6.27 3.98
CA ASP A 60 12.21 -7.40 4.00
C ASP A 60 12.34 -8.02 5.39
N ASP A 61 11.18 -8.37 5.99
CA ASP A 61 11.04 -9.05 7.29
C ASP A 61 11.36 -8.17 8.51
N VAL A 62 11.60 -6.87 8.34
CA VAL A 62 11.80 -5.94 9.45
C VAL A 62 10.56 -5.06 9.60
N THR A 63 9.93 -5.09 10.77
CA THR A 63 8.71 -4.35 11.07
C THR A 63 8.99 -3.11 11.92
N LYS A 64 8.42 -1.97 11.50
CA LYS A 64 8.56 -0.71 12.19
C LYS A 64 7.26 0.08 12.11
N ASP A 65 6.95 0.84 13.17
CA ASP A 65 5.79 1.73 13.19
C ASP A 65 6.17 3.12 12.70
N TYR A 66 5.29 3.70 11.87
CA TYR A 66 5.41 5.06 11.36
C TYR A 66 4.20 5.86 11.77
N GLN A 67 4.42 7.08 12.24
CA GLN A 67 3.36 7.95 12.75
C GLN A 67 3.08 9.10 11.79
N TYR A 68 2.05 9.88 12.10
CA TYR A 68 1.64 11.02 11.32
C TYR A 68 2.84 11.88 10.91
N GLY A 69 2.91 12.18 9.63
CA GLY A 69 3.99 13.01 9.06
C GLY A 69 5.26 12.27 8.70
N GLU A 70 5.41 11.03 9.16
CA GLU A 70 6.56 10.21 8.79
C GLU A 70 6.34 9.58 7.42
N HIS A 71 7.45 9.23 6.76
CA HIS A 71 7.40 8.63 5.43
C HIS A 71 8.37 7.48 5.33
N VAL A 72 8.13 6.62 4.33
CA VAL A 72 8.99 5.48 4.05
C VAL A 72 9.13 5.31 2.54
N PHE A 73 10.34 5.05 2.08
CA PHE A 73 10.61 4.71 0.68
C PHE A 73 10.72 3.20 0.54
N ILE A 74 10.04 2.65 -0.46
CA ILE A 74 10.03 1.22 -0.75
C ILE A 74 10.55 1.02 -2.16
N LYS A 75 11.79 0.53 -2.26
CA LYS A 75 12.41 0.27 -3.55
C LYS A 75 11.75 -0.95 -4.21
N ARG A 76 11.64 -0.92 -5.54
CA ARG A 76 11.15 -2.07 -6.30
C ARG A 76 11.92 -3.33 -5.90
N GLY A 77 11.22 -4.45 -5.85
CA GLY A 77 11.78 -5.73 -5.41
C GLY A 77 11.78 -5.94 -3.90
N THR A 78 11.57 -4.91 -3.09
CA THR A 78 11.49 -5.04 -1.64
C THR A 78 10.16 -5.66 -1.25
N LYS A 79 10.19 -6.72 -0.45
CA LYS A 79 8.97 -7.27 0.15
C LYS A 79 8.45 -6.29 1.19
N HIS A 80 7.16 -5.96 1.12
CA HIS A 80 6.58 -4.97 2.01
C HIS A 80 5.13 -5.26 2.35
N ARG A 81 4.71 -4.78 3.51
CA ARG A 81 3.34 -4.91 4.01
C ARG A 81 2.97 -3.71 4.85
N LEU A 82 1.75 -3.21 4.64
CA LEU A 82 1.14 -2.16 5.45
C LEU A 82 0.06 -2.79 6.33
N ALA A 83 0.08 -2.49 7.62
CA ALA A 83 -0.90 -2.97 8.58
C ALA A 83 -1.42 -1.84 9.44
N CYS A 84 -2.66 -2.00 9.92
CA CYS A 84 -3.28 -1.12 10.90
C CYS A 84 -3.45 -1.89 12.22
N PRO A 85 -2.46 -1.82 13.13
CA PRO A 85 -2.52 -2.60 14.36
C PRO A 85 -3.44 -2.01 15.43
N GLY A 86 -3.75 -0.71 15.33
CA GLY A 86 -4.51 0.01 16.34
C GLY A 86 -6.01 0.04 16.06
N GLN A 87 -6.71 0.88 16.82
CA GLN A 87 -8.15 1.06 16.69
C GLN A 87 -8.51 2.25 15.79
N GLU A 88 -7.56 3.14 15.53
CA GLU A 88 -7.72 4.21 14.56
C GLU A 88 -7.32 3.71 13.18
N PRO A 89 -8.13 3.98 12.14
CA PRO A 89 -7.74 3.61 10.77
C PRO A 89 -6.40 4.25 10.38
N VAL A 90 -5.69 3.59 9.48
CA VAL A 90 -4.46 4.14 8.90
C VAL A 90 -4.79 4.71 7.53
N GLU A 91 -4.32 5.93 7.27
CA GLU A 91 -4.35 6.49 5.91
C GLU A 91 -2.95 6.90 5.51
N ILE A 92 -2.58 6.55 4.30
CA ILE A 92 -1.30 6.97 3.70
C ILE A 92 -1.54 7.55 2.32
N ILE A 93 -0.65 8.45 1.93
CA ILE A 93 -0.53 8.89 0.53
C ILE A 93 0.63 8.09 -0.06
N GLU A 94 0.35 7.35 -1.12
CA GLU A 94 1.32 6.52 -1.81
C GLU A 94 1.64 7.14 -3.15
N VAL A 95 2.92 7.41 -3.39
CA VAL A 95 3.40 7.87 -4.69
C VAL A 95 4.19 6.75 -5.32
N GLN A 96 3.67 6.22 -6.43
CA GLN A 96 4.36 5.20 -7.21
C GLN A 96 5.15 5.88 -8.32
N THR A 97 6.41 5.52 -8.48
CA THR A 97 7.26 6.05 -9.55
C THR A 97 7.87 4.89 -10.33
N GLY A 98 7.92 5.01 -11.64
CA GLY A 98 8.44 3.95 -12.49
C GLY A 98 8.06 4.16 -13.95
N ASP A 99 8.29 3.13 -14.76
CA ASP A 99 8.01 3.19 -16.19
C ASP A 99 6.66 2.61 -16.55
N ALA A 100 6.05 1.82 -15.66
CA ALA A 100 4.76 1.19 -15.90
C ALA A 100 4.12 0.79 -14.57
N PHE A 101 2.78 0.72 -14.56
CA PHE A 101 2.01 0.36 -13.37
C PHE A 101 0.95 -0.69 -13.70
N PRO A 102 1.34 -1.85 -14.30
CA PRO A 102 0.36 -2.90 -14.59
C PRO A 102 -0.20 -3.47 -13.29
N GLU A 103 -1.50 -3.76 -13.27
CA GLU A 103 -2.15 -4.31 -12.07
C GLU A 103 -1.60 -5.67 -11.67
N GLU A 104 -1.14 -6.47 -12.62
CA GLU A 104 -0.55 -7.77 -12.38
C GLU A 104 0.90 -7.70 -11.88
N ASP A 105 1.49 -6.50 -11.74
CA ASP A 105 2.83 -6.33 -11.16
C ASP A 105 2.75 -6.42 -9.64
N ILE A 106 2.39 -7.60 -9.16
CA ILE A 106 2.34 -7.89 -7.74
C ILE A 106 2.64 -9.37 -7.52
N THR A 107 3.59 -9.62 -6.61
CA THR A 107 3.82 -10.97 -6.09
C THR A 107 3.39 -10.95 -4.64
N ARG A 108 2.44 -11.78 -4.28
CA ARG A 108 1.96 -11.91 -2.91
C ARG A 108 2.60 -13.14 -2.26
N TYR A 109 3.26 -12.91 -1.12
CA TYR A 109 3.91 -13.96 -0.35
C TYR A 109 3.02 -14.50 0.77
N GLU A 110 2.26 -13.59 1.40
CA GLU A 110 1.27 -13.91 2.44
C GLU A 110 0.07 -12.99 2.26
N ASP A 111 -1.13 -13.53 2.47
CA ASP A 111 -2.34 -12.75 2.32
C ASP A 111 -3.44 -13.32 3.23
N ASP A 112 -3.92 -12.51 4.16
CA ASP A 112 -4.98 -12.91 5.11
C ASP A 112 -6.30 -13.24 4.40
N TYR A 113 -6.45 -12.85 3.14
CA TYR A 113 -7.68 -13.00 2.36
C TYR A 113 -7.55 -14.04 1.24
N ASN A 114 -6.54 -14.92 1.33
CA ASN A 114 -6.32 -16.04 0.40
C ASN A 114 -6.08 -15.62 -1.05
N ARG A 115 -5.39 -14.50 -1.27
CA ARG A 115 -5.03 -14.05 -2.62
C ARG A 115 -3.57 -14.32 -2.97
N ALA A 116 -2.80 -14.97 -2.08
CA ALA A 116 -1.40 -15.27 -2.35
C ALA A 116 -1.28 -16.08 -3.63
N GLY A 117 -0.36 -15.69 -4.52
CA GLY A 117 -0.18 -16.31 -5.82
C GLY A 117 -1.13 -15.83 -6.91
N ARG A 118 -2.03 -14.89 -6.62
CA ARG A 118 -2.97 -14.30 -7.58
C ARG A 118 -2.68 -12.82 -7.78
N SER A 119 -3.05 -12.30 -8.95
CA SER A 119 -2.84 -10.87 -9.26
C SER A 119 -4.01 -9.99 -8.87
N ASP A 120 -5.11 -10.56 -8.47
CA ASP A 120 -6.29 -9.83 -8.02
C ASP A 120 -6.29 -9.72 -6.49
#